data_61afc5c95959a35f7975d5c814a5e422
#
_entry.id   61afc5c95959a35f7975d5c814a5e422
#
_cell.length_a   1.000
_cell.length_b   1.000
_cell.length_c   1.000
_cell.angle_alpha   90.00
_cell.angle_beta   90.00
_cell.angle_gamma   90.00
#
_symmetry.space_group_name_H-M   'P 1'
#
loop_
_entity.id
_entity.type
_entity.pdbx_description
1 polymer ?
#
loop_
_entity_poly.entity_id
_entity_poly.type
_entity_poly.pdbx_seq_one_letter_code
_entity_poly.pdbx_strand_id
1 'polypeptide(L)'
;DRAGINKALLHYYYRSKEKLYEMVAKAVINRAFPVIRQLVESEEPLEQKITRFIDFYIELISKNTFIPLFIITELNKHPDRFFESIFPTDLPKPEVFFRQVEEEIARGNIRPIKPQHLLVNIVSMCVFPFVAKPMLRIVLGLSQEEINQFLAERKEEVKRFVFQAIKP
;
A
#
# COMPACT_ATOMS: atom_id res chain seq x y z
N ASP A 1 0.37 27.92 -2.79
CA ASP A 1 0.15 29.09 -1.93
C ASP A 1 -0.04 28.77 -0.44
N ARG A 2 -0.50 27.56 -0.05
CA ARG A 2 -0.63 27.17 1.37
C ARG A 2 0.71 26.98 2.11
N ALA A 3 1.81 26.72 1.38
CA ALA A 3 3.14 26.48 1.96
C ALA A 3 4.05 27.71 1.92
N GLY A 4 3.58 28.90 1.46
CA GLY A 4 4.39 30.12 1.37
C GLY A 4 5.58 30.03 0.43
N ILE A 5 5.66 29.02 -0.43
CA ILE A 5 6.79 28.75 -1.32
C ILE A 5 6.55 29.44 -2.66
N ASN A 6 7.55 30.19 -3.13
CA ASN A 6 7.53 30.85 -4.44
C ASN A 6 7.52 29.80 -5.58
N LYS A 7 6.48 29.85 -6.44
CA LYS A 7 6.32 28.96 -7.60
C LYS A 7 7.55 28.98 -8.54
N ALA A 8 8.20 30.13 -8.71
CA ALA A 8 9.39 30.25 -9.54
C ALA A 8 10.58 29.47 -8.96
N LEU A 9 10.74 29.45 -7.63
CA LEU A 9 11.74 28.62 -6.95
C LEU A 9 11.45 27.12 -7.09
N LEU A 10 10.19 26.69 -7.02
CA LEU A 10 9.81 25.30 -7.28
C LEU A 10 10.16 24.88 -8.72
N HIS A 11 9.88 25.72 -9.73
CA HIS A 11 10.26 25.45 -11.11
C HIS A 11 11.79 25.43 -11.32
N TYR A 12 12.52 26.27 -10.62
CA TYR A 12 13.97 26.31 -10.71
C TYR A 12 14.61 25.04 -10.12
N TYR A 13 14.15 24.57 -8.95
CA TYR A 13 14.72 23.40 -8.28
C TYR A 13 14.25 22.07 -8.85
N TYR A 14 12.99 21.95 -9.28
CA TYR A 14 12.40 20.66 -9.65
C TYR A 14 12.18 20.49 -11.16
N ARG A 15 12.46 21.52 -11.96
CA ARG A 15 12.34 21.55 -13.44
C ARG A 15 10.97 21.12 -14.02
N SER A 16 10.24 20.22 -13.34
CA SER A 16 8.87 19.83 -13.72
C SER A 16 8.07 19.34 -12.49
N LYS A 17 6.76 19.36 -12.61
CA LYS A 17 5.83 18.85 -11.59
C LYS A 17 6.02 17.33 -11.38
N GLU A 18 6.28 16.61 -12.45
CA GLU A 18 6.52 15.16 -12.45
C GLU A 18 7.75 14.83 -11.61
N LYS A 19 8.83 15.57 -11.76
CA LYS A 19 10.06 15.36 -11.01
C LYS A 19 9.90 15.64 -9.52
N LEU A 20 9.08 16.63 -9.16
CA LEU A 20 8.71 16.86 -7.76
C LEU A 20 7.94 15.66 -7.18
N TYR A 21 6.95 15.14 -7.90
CA TYR A 21 6.19 13.95 -7.46
C TYR A 21 7.09 12.72 -7.31
N GLU A 22 7.99 12.50 -8.27
CA GLU A 22 8.98 11.42 -8.21
C GLU A 22 9.85 11.52 -6.96
N MET A 23 10.39 12.69 -6.65
CA MET A 23 11.22 12.90 -5.46
C MET A 23 10.43 12.68 -4.16
N VAL A 24 9.21 13.18 -4.07
CA VAL A 24 8.36 12.99 -2.89
C VAL A 24 7.97 11.51 -2.75
N ALA A 25 7.60 10.84 -3.83
CA ALA A 25 7.29 9.41 -3.82
C ALA A 25 8.50 8.59 -3.36
N LYS A 26 9.70 8.86 -3.91
CA LYS A 26 10.95 8.22 -3.51
C LYS A 26 11.25 8.41 -2.02
N ALA A 27 11.07 9.61 -1.50
CA ALA A 27 11.29 9.89 -0.07
C ALA A 27 10.34 9.10 0.83
N VAL A 28 9.06 8.97 0.44
CA VAL A 28 8.07 8.18 1.20
C VAL A 28 8.37 6.69 1.10
N ILE A 29 8.67 6.19 -0.10
CA ILE A 29 9.01 4.79 -0.34
C ILE A 29 10.26 4.39 0.47
N ASN A 30 11.32 5.19 0.43
CA ASN A 30 12.54 4.92 1.18
C ASN A 30 12.32 4.86 2.70
N ARG A 31 11.32 5.55 3.23
CA ARG A 31 10.94 5.46 4.66
C ARG A 31 10.03 4.26 4.93
N ALA A 32 9.15 3.91 4.00
CA ALA A 32 8.18 2.86 4.17
C ALA A 32 8.77 1.45 3.97
N PHE A 33 9.67 1.29 3.01
CA PHE A 33 10.21 -0.03 2.65
C PHE A 33 10.95 -0.75 3.77
N PRO A 34 11.80 -0.11 4.60
CA PRO A 34 12.40 -0.78 5.75
C PRO A 34 11.36 -1.32 6.73
N VAL A 35 10.26 -0.59 6.96
CA VAL A 35 9.18 -1.03 7.84
C VAL A 35 8.42 -2.20 7.22
N ILE A 36 8.09 -2.12 5.92
CA ILE A 36 7.42 -3.21 5.19
C ILE A 36 8.29 -4.46 5.21
N ARG A 37 9.61 -4.31 4.95
CA ARG A 37 10.56 -5.41 5.03
C ARG A 37 10.54 -6.06 6.40
N GLN A 38 10.73 -5.27 7.46
CA GLN A 38 10.72 -5.78 8.82
C GLN A 38 9.43 -6.55 9.14
N LEU A 39 8.28 -6.05 8.70
CA LEU A 39 6.99 -6.71 8.90
C LEU A 39 6.91 -8.04 8.13
N VAL A 40 7.27 -8.04 6.84
CA VAL A 40 7.14 -9.22 5.97
C VAL A 40 8.13 -10.31 6.34
N GLU A 41 9.36 -9.93 6.70
CA GLU A 41 10.48 -10.84 7.02
C GLU A 41 10.55 -11.23 8.51
N SER A 42 9.74 -10.64 9.40
CA SER A 42 9.71 -10.99 10.82
C SER A 42 9.21 -12.41 11.07
N GLU A 43 9.58 -13.00 12.21
CA GLU A 43 9.06 -14.29 12.67
C GLU A 43 7.85 -14.14 13.63
N GLU A 44 7.26 -12.95 13.72
CA GLU A 44 6.05 -12.76 14.50
C GLU A 44 4.88 -13.59 13.97
N PRO A 45 3.89 -13.96 14.81
CA PRO A 45 2.73 -14.76 14.38
C PRO A 45 2.02 -14.15 13.17
N LEU A 46 1.60 -15.00 12.22
CA LEU A 46 1.00 -14.61 10.93
C LEU A 46 -0.16 -13.60 11.10
N GLU A 47 -1.04 -13.82 12.08
CA GLU A 47 -2.18 -12.93 12.35
C GLU A 47 -1.72 -11.51 12.76
N GLN A 48 -0.72 -11.43 13.64
CA GLN A 48 -0.16 -10.15 14.07
C GLN A 48 0.54 -9.44 12.91
N LYS A 49 1.29 -10.19 12.10
CA LYS A 49 1.97 -9.69 10.91
C LYS A 49 0.96 -9.08 9.91
N ILE A 50 -0.11 -9.81 9.59
CA ILE A 50 -1.17 -9.33 8.69
C ILE A 50 -1.82 -8.07 9.26
N THR A 51 -2.17 -8.07 10.53
CA THR A 51 -2.79 -6.92 11.21
C THR A 51 -1.91 -5.68 11.12
N ARG A 52 -0.64 -5.80 11.52
CA ARG A 52 0.31 -4.69 11.51
C ARG A 52 0.61 -4.19 10.10
N PHE A 53 0.69 -5.11 9.13
CA PHE A 53 0.87 -4.73 7.74
C PHE A 53 -0.31 -3.90 7.22
N ILE A 54 -1.54 -4.34 7.44
CA ILE A 54 -2.75 -3.61 7.02
C ILE A 54 -2.80 -2.23 7.67
N ASP A 55 -2.55 -2.15 8.98
CA ASP A 55 -2.57 -0.89 9.73
C ASP A 55 -1.53 0.10 9.20
N PHE A 56 -0.29 -0.34 9.05
CA PHE A 56 0.80 0.47 8.54
C PHE A 56 0.53 0.93 7.10
N TYR A 57 0.12 -0.01 6.23
CA TYR A 57 0.00 0.25 4.80
C TYR A 57 -1.16 1.20 4.48
N ILE A 58 -2.32 1.01 5.12
CA ILE A 58 -3.46 1.93 4.98
C ILE A 58 -3.11 3.31 5.56
N GLU A 59 -2.42 3.38 6.70
CA GLU A 59 -1.98 4.66 7.25
C GLU A 59 -1.01 5.39 6.32
N LEU A 60 -0.05 4.68 5.75
CA LEU A 60 0.89 5.21 4.77
C LEU A 60 0.16 5.83 3.57
N ILE A 61 -0.78 5.09 2.99
CA ILE A 61 -1.54 5.51 1.81
C ILE A 61 -2.48 6.67 2.14
N SER A 62 -3.15 6.63 3.28
CA SER A 62 -4.08 7.70 3.69
C SER A 62 -3.39 9.05 3.87
N LYS A 63 -2.15 9.05 4.35
CA LYS A 63 -1.30 10.24 4.48
C LYS A 63 -0.69 10.71 3.16
N ASN A 64 -0.61 9.81 2.16
CA ASN A 64 0.09 10.03 0.90
C ASN A 64 -0.77 9.59 -0.30
N THR A 65 -1.99 10.09 -0.37
CA THR A 65 -3.05 9.61 -1.29
C THR A 65 -2.70 9.67 -2.77
N PHE A 66 -1.73 10.49 -3.18
CA PHE A 66 -1.26 10.58 -4.57
C PHE A 66 -0.29 9.45 -4.95
N ILE A 67 0.40 8.85 -3.97
CA ILE A 67 1.49 7.89 -4.22
C ILE A 67 1.01 6.63 -4.93
N PRO A 68 -0.07 5.95 -4.51
CA PRO A 68 -0.49 4.72 -5.18
C PRO A 68 -0.81 4.93 -6.66
N LEU A 69 -1.54 6.01 -6.99
CA LEU A 69 -1.87 6.33 -8.38
C LEU A 69 -0.62 6.71 -9.18
N PHE A 70 0.29 7.48 -8.59
CA PHE A 70 1.56 7.85 -9.22
C PHE A 70 2.40 6.61 -9.54
N ILE A 71 2.59 5.71 -8.56
CA ILE A 71 3.34 4.46 -8.75
C ILE A 71 2.73 3.63 -9.89
N ILE A 72 1.42 3.37 -9.85
CA ILE A 72 0.75 2.57 -10.88
C ILE A 72 0.89 3.20 -12.26
N THR A 73 0.74 4.52 -12.35
CA THR A 73 0.86 5.24 -13.63
C THR A 73 2.27 5.15 -14.20
N GLU A 74 3.29 5.40 -13.39
CA GLU A 74 4.67 5.40 -13.85
C GLU A 74 5.19 3.98 -14.16
N LEU A 75 4.80 2.99 -13.35
CA LEU A 75 5.11 1.57 -13.64
C LEU A 75 4.52 1.12 -14.97
N ASN A 76 3.31 1.58 -15.34
CA ASN A 76 2.71 1.23 -16.62
C ASN A 76 3.33 1.95 -17.83
N LYS A 77 3.90 3.15 -17.62
CA LYS A 77 4.57 3.89 -18.69
C LYS A 77 6.00 3.43 -18.96
N HIS A 78 6.78 3.24 -17.91
CA HIS A 78 8.21 2.98 -17.95
C HIS A 78 8.64 2.00 -16.84
N PRO A 79 8.25 0.71 -16.90
CA PRO A 79 8.40 -0.22 -15.78
C PRO A 79 9.84 -0.34 -15.27
N ASP A 80 10.78 -0.64 -16.17
CA ASP A 80 12.18 -0.89 -15.77
C ASP A 80 12.84 0.34 -15.17
N ARG A 81 12.75 1.47 -15.86
CA ARG A 81 13.34 2.74 -15.42
C ARG A 81 12.73 3.22 -14.10
N PHE A 82 11.42 3.09 -13.94
CA PHE A 82 10.74 3.53 -12.74
C PHE A 82 11.12 2.65 -11.56
N PHE A 83 11.17 1.34 -11.78
CA PHE A 83 11.53 0.37 -10.75
C PHE A 83 12.94 0.66 -10.21
N GLU A 84 13.93 0.84 -11.09
CA GLU A 84 15.30 1.16 -10.72
C GLU A 84 15.45 2.52 -10.01
N SER A 85 14.66 3.52 -10.41
CA SER A 85 14.79 4.87 -9.88
C SER A 85 14.10 5.09 -8.53
N ILE A 86 12.99 4.39 -8.27
CA ILE A 86 12.10 4.66 -7.13
C ILE A 86 12.25 3.61 -6.03
N PHE A 87 12.35 2.33 -6.40
CA PHE A 87 12.44 1.27 -5.41
C PHE A 87 13.87 1.02 -4.95
N PRO A 88 14.08 0.70 -3.67
CA PRO A 88 15.39 0.26 -3.20
C PRO A 88 15.77 -1.06 -3.88
N THR A 89 17.09 -1.25 -4.08
CA THR A 89 17.64 -2.47 -4.69
C THR A 89 17.36 -3.73 -3.87
N ASP A 90 17.09 -3.56 -2.58
CA ASP A 90 16.82 -4.65 -1.65
C ASP A 90 15.34 -4.64 -1.29
N LEU A 91 14.51 -5.27 -2.13
CA LEU A 91 13.07 -5.40 -1.94
C LEU A 91 12.73 -6.36 -0.80
N PRO A 92 11.60 -6.18 -0.10
CA PRO A 92 11.09 -7.13 0.87
C PRO A 92 10.94 -8.52 0.26
N LYS A 93 11.43 -9.53 0.96
CA LYS A 93 11.36 -10.94 0.53
C LYS A 93 10.19 -11.62 1.23
N PRO A 94 9.16 -12.05 0.49
CA PRO A 94 7.94 -12.60 1.09
C PRO A 94 8.05 -14.07 1.52
N GLU A 95 9.24 -14.70 1.43
CA GLU A 95 9.43 -16.11 1.70
C GLU A 95 9.04 -16.50 3.12
N VAL A 96 9.35 -15.66 4.12
CA VAL A 96 8.95 -15.91 5.51
C VAL A 96 7.43 -15.87 5.64
N PHE A 97 6.78 -14.89 5.04
CA PHE A 97 5.32 -14.82 5.02
C PHE A 97 4.71 -16.04 4.32
N PHE A 98 5.25 -16.45 3.17
CA PHE A 98 4.74 -17.62 2.43
C PHE A 98 4.87 -18.90 3.25
N ARG A 99 6.03 -19.13 3.85
CA ARG A 99 6.27 -20.28 4.74
C ARG A 99 5.28 -20.28 5.91
N GLN A 100 5.07 -19.16 6.57
CA GLN A 100 4.12 -19.07 7.69
C GLN A 100 2.68 -19.39 7.26
N VAL A 101 2.24 -18.92 6.08
CA VAL A 101 0.92 -19.28 5.54
C VAL A 101 0.81 -20.79 5.32
N GLU A 102 1.83 -21.42 4.73
CA GLU A 102 1.84 -22.88 4.50
C GLU A 102 1.82 -23.66 5.81
N GLU A 103 2.59 -23.22 6.82
CA GLU A 103 2.58 -23.82 8.16
C GLU A 103 1.21 -23.73 8.84
N GLU A 104 0.53 -22.58 8.77
CA GLU A 104 -0.80 -22.41 9.36
C GLU A 104 -1.87 -23.25 8.64
N ILE A 105 -1.75 -23.45 7.32
CA ILE A 105 -2.58 -24.39 6.55
C ILE A 105 -2.32 -25.82 7.03
N ALA A 106 -1.07 -26.22 7.16
CA ALA A 106 -0.70 -27.57 7.59
C ALA A 106 -1.18 -27.89 9.03
N ARG A 107 -1.25 -26.87 9.90
CA ARG A 107 -1.81 -26.99 11.25
C ARG A 107 -3.34 -26.98 11.28
N GLY A 108 -4.01 -26.69 10.16
CA GLY A 108 -5.47 -26.53 10.09
C GLY A 108 -6.00 -25.24 10.69
N ASN A 109 -5.15 -24.25 10.97
CA ASN A 109 -5.53 -22.97 11.55
C ASN A 109 -6.14 -22.01 10.50
N ILE A 110 -5.78 -22.20 9.24
CA ILE A 110 -6.39 -21.47 8.12
C ILE A 110 -6.70 -22.44 6.97
N ARG A 111 -7.72 -22.11 6.18
CA ARG A 111 -8.10 -22.91 5.02
C ARG A 111 -7.06 -22.81 3.89
N PRO A 112 -7.00 -23.80 3.00
CA PRO A 112 -6.06 -23.81 1.87
C PRO A 112 -6.21 -22.56 1.00
N ILE A 113 -5.12 -21.81 0.86
CA ILE A 113 -4.98 -20.65 -0.02
C ILE A 113 -3.53 -20.56 -0.50
N LYS A 114 -3.30 -20.17 -1.75
CA LYS A 114 -1.94 -19.89 -2.22
C LYS A 114 -1.40 -18.62 -1.53
N PRO A 115 -0.22 -18.66 -0.89
CA PRO A 115 0.33 -17.51 -0.17
C PRO A 115 0.42 -16.23 -1.01
N GLN A 116 0.77 -16.37 -2.30
CA GLN A 116 0.85 -15.27 -3.24
C GLN A 116 -0.52 -14.59 -3.44
N HIS A 117 -1.59 -15.37 -3.55
CA HIS A 117 -2.94 -14.84 -3.68
C HIS A 117 -3.39 -14.13 -2.41
N LEU A 118 -3.05 -14.68 -1.23
CA LEU A 118 -3.37 -14.02 0.04
C LEU A 118 -2.68 -12.66 0.13
N LEU A 119 -1.39 -12.58 -0.20
CA LEU A 119 -0.63 -11.32 -0.20
C LEU A 119 -1.23 -10.31 -1.16
N VAL A 120 -1.49 -10.71 -2.41
CA VAL A 120 -2.07 -9.82 -3.44
C VAL A 120 -3.46 -9.34 -3.04
N ASN A 121 -4.30 -10.22 -2.48
CA ASN A 121 -5.64 -9.84 -2.00
C ASN A 121 -5.56 -8.78 -0.89
N ILE A 122 -4.67 -8.97 0.11
CA ILE A 122 -4.48 -7.99 1.19
C ILE A 122 -4.05 -6.64 0.61
N VAL A 123 -3.01 -6.62 -0.23
CA VAL A 123 -2.48 -5.38 -0.83
C VAL A 123 -3.55 -4.69 -1.68
N SER A 124 -4.26 -5.44 -2.52
CA SER A 124 -5.32 -4.90 -3.39
C SER A 124 -6.47 -4.28 -2.61
N MET A 125 -6.93 -4.94 -1.55
CA MET A 125 -7.98 -4.40 -0.67
C MET A 125 -7.55 -3.13 0.07
N CYS A 126 -6.26 -2.99 0.37
CA CYS A 126 -5.72 -1.78 0.98
C CYS A 126 -5.61 -0.63 -0.04
N VAL A 127 -5.11 -0.91 -1.25
CA VAL A 127 -4.76 0.13 -2.24
C VAL A 127 -5.96 0.62 -3.05
N PHE A 128 -6.78 -0.31 -3.56
CA PHE A 128 -7.82 -0.02 -4.54
C PHE A 128 -8.77 1.12 -4.13
N PRO A 129 -9.30 1.17 -2.88
CA PRO A 129 -10.22 2.23 -2.50
C PRO A 129 -9.62 3.65 -2.55
N PHE A 130 -8.32 3.78 -2.35
CA PHE A 130 -7.64 5.08 -2.43
C PHE A 130 -7.38 5.51 -3.87
N VAL A 131 -6.98 4.58 -4.74
CA VAL A 131 -6.79 4.83 -6.17
C VAL A 131 -8.11 5.12 -6.86
N ALA A 132 -9.13 4.34 -6.56
CA ALA A 132 -10.46 4.42 -7.17
C ALA A 132 -11.41 5.39 -6.45
N LYS A 133 -10.92 6.19 -5.47
CA LYS A 133 -11.75 7.09 -4.67
C LYS A 133 -12.75 7.91 -5.48
N PRO A 134 -12.38 8.59 -6.60
CA PRO A 134 -13.34 9.37 -7.39
C PRO A 134 -14.46 8.52 -7.99
N MET A 135 -14.10 7.33 -8.51
CA MET A 135 -15.05 6.39 -9.08
C MET A 135 -16.00 5.84 -8.01
N LEU A 136 -15.46 5.39 -6.87
CA LEU A 136 -16.26 4.85 -5.76
C LEU A 136 -17.24 5.87 -5.22
N ARG A 137 -16.84 7.13 -5.11
CA ARG A 137 -17.73 8.21 -4.67
C ARG A 137 -18.96 8.32 -5.58
N ILE A 138 -18.76 8.24 -6.90
CA ILE A 138 -19.85 8.34 -7.89
C ILE A 138 -20.72 7.09 -7.87
N VAL A 139 -20.10 5.90 -7.97
CA VAL A 139 -20.81 4.62 -8.08
C VAL A 139 -21.63 4.31 -6.82
N LEU A 140 -21.09 4.66 -5.63
CA LEU A 140 -21.77 4.44 -4.35
C LEU A 140 -22.68 5.61 -3.94
N GLY A 141 -22.72 6.70 -4.72
CA GLY A 141 -23.52 7.88 -4.42
C GLY A 141 -23.10 8.64 -3.17
N LEU A 142 -21.80 8.58 -2.78
CA LEU A 142 -21.30 9.15 -1.54
C LEU A 142 -20.94 10.64 -1.68
N SER A 143 -21.23 11.41 -0.63
CA SER A 143 -20.69 12.75 -0.43
C SER A 143 -19.18 12.72 -0.19
N GLN A 144 -18.56 13.90 -0.12
CA GLN A 144 -17.12 13.98 0.19
C GLN A 144 -16.81 13.55 1.62
N GLU A 145 -17.71 13.75 2.55
CA GLU A 145 -17.54 13.32 3.94
C GLU A 145 -17.70 11.81 4.08
N GLU A 146 -18.73 11.25 3.49
CA GLU A 146 -19.02 9.81 3.53
C GLU A 146 -17.89 8.98 2.88
N ILE A 147 -17.32 9.41 1.76
CA ILE A 147 -16.17 8.69 1.18
C ILE A 147 -14.92 8.80 2.06
N ASN A 148 -14.72 9.91 2.77
CA ASN A 148 -13.60 10.04 3.70
C ASN A 148 -13.78 9.11 4.91
N GLN A 149 -14.98 9.02 5.46
CA GLN A 149 -15.32 8.09 6.54
C GLN A 149 -15.17 6.63 6.07
N PHE A 150 -15.71 6.29 4.90
CA PHE A 150 -15.53 4.97 4.29
C PHE A 150 -14.06 4.55 4.19
N LEU A 151 -13.18 5.48 3.79
CA LEU A 151 -11.74 5.20 3.72
C LEU A 151 -11.09 5.08 5.11
N ALA A 152 -11.58 5.80 6.12
CA ALA A 152 -11.09 5.69 7.50
C ALA A 152 -11.42 4.32 8.12
N GLU A 153 -12.56 3.74 7.78
CA GLU A 153 -13.03 2.44 8.26
C GLU A 153 -12.28 1.26 7.60
N ARG A 154 -11.54 1.49 6.48
CA ARG A 154 -10.91 0.42 5.71
C ARG A 154 -9.94 -0.46 6.50
N LYS A 155 -9.27 0.07 7.51
CA LYS A 155 -8.34 -0.72 8.34
C LYS A 155 -9.06 -1.92 8.97
N GLU A 156 -10.18 -1.65 9.64
CA GLU A 156 -10.94 -2.68 10.35
C GLU A 156 -11.68 -3.60 9.37
N GLU A 157 -12.23 -3.04 8.30
CA GLU A 157 -12.95 -3.82 7.29
C GLU A 157 -12.05 -4.81 6.55
N VAL A 158 -10.83 -4.40 6.17
CA VAL A 158 -9.87 -5.29 5.51
C VAL A 158 -9.43 -6.39 6.46
N LYS A 159 -9.09 -6.07 7.71
CA LYS A 159 -8.73 -7.09 8.73
C LYS A 159 -9.86 -8.09 8.91
N ARG A 160 -11.07 -7.61 9.15
CA ARG A 160 -12.26 -8.45 9.33
C ARG A 160 -12.47 -9.38 8.14
N PHE A 161 -12.44 -8.83 6.92
CA PHE A 161 -12.65 -9.61 5.70
C PHE A 161 -11.56 -10.67 5.50
N VAL A 162 -10.29 -10.30 5.66
CA VAL A 162 -9.15 -11.22 5.48
C VAL A 162 -9.24 -12.37 6.47
N PHE A 163 -9.41 -12.09 7.78
CA PHE A 163 -9.47 -13.14 8.79
C PHE A 163 -10.70 -14.03 8.68
N GLN A 164 -11.85 -13.49 8.28
CA GLN A 164 -13.02 -14.32 7.98
C GLN A 164 -12.80 -15.18 6.73
N ALA A 165 -12.12 -14.63 5.72
CA ALA A 165 -11.87 -15.34 4.48
C ALA A 165 -10.90 -16.50 4.62
N ILE A 166 -9.98 -16.49 5.57
CA ILE A 166 -8.99 -17.56 5.80
C ILE A 166 -9.34 -18.51 6.93
N LYS A 167 -10.43 -18.28 7.66
CA LYS A 167 -10.91 -19.24 8.69
C LYS A 167 -11.11 -20.63 8.09
N PRO A 168 -10.78 -21.71 8.85
CA PRO A 168 -11.06 -23.09 8.47
C PRO A 168 -12.51 -23.35 8.13
#